data_8c9b5516780d204877bafcd0312f5ee3
#
_entry.id   8c9b5516780d204877bafcd0312f5ee3
#
_cell.length_a   1.000
_cell.length_b   1.000
_cell.length_c   1.000
_cell.angle_alpha   90.00
_cell.angle_beta   90.00
_cell.angle_gamma   90.00
#
_symmetry.space_group_name_H-M   'P 1'
#
loop_
_entity.id
_entity.type
_entity.pdbx_description
1 polymer ?
#
loop_
_entity_poly.entity_id
_entity_poly.type
_entity_poly.pdbx_seq_one_letter_code
_entity_poly.pdbx_strand_id
1 'polypeptide(L)'
;FKLKEKFIANNSYQDLQDYRFKKASELRKRILRIRNQKLENYLTKPNVGSFFKNPLIKKKDLKKLLSEEVDLKFYKHDALIKVSAAWLIERCNLKGIQLNKARVSRKHSLVLINEDKSPNSILKLKNKVKTTVSKKYNIRLEEEPTII
;
A
#
# COMPACT_ATOMS: atom_id res chain seq x y z
N PHE A 1 -19.96 18.17 10.00
CA PHE A 1 -19.16 18.39 8.78
C PHE A 1 -19.80 19.48 7.94
N LYS A 2 -19.02 20.52 7.55
CA LYS A 2 -19.45 21.48 6.51
C LYS A 2 -19.05 20.90 5.15
N LEU A 3 -20.02 20.61 4.30
CA LEU A 3 -19.81 20.22 2.91
C LEU A 3 -19.95 21.44 2.01
N LYS A 4 -19.17 21.49 0.94
CA LYS A 4 -19.33 22.54 -0.08
C LYS A 4 -20.59 22.24 -0.89
N GLU A 5 -21.44 23.23 -1.07
CA GLU A 5 -22.66 23.12 -1.90
C GLU A 5 -22.33 22.87 -3.38
N LYS A 6 -21.24 23.47 -3.85
CA LYS A 6 -20.80 23.33 -5.24
C LYS A 6 -19.78 22.21 -5.38
N PHE A 7 -20.04 21.25 -6.27
CA PHE A 7 -19.10 20.20 -6.60
C PHE A 7 -17.90 20.78 -7.35
N ILE A 8 -16.68 20.51 -6.82
CA ILE A 8 -15.41 20.79 -7.49
C ILE A 8 -14.62 19.48 -7.46
N ALA A 9 -14.34 18.91 -8.65
CA ALA A 9 -13.56 17.68 -8.74
C ALA A 9 -12.11 17.91 -8.32
N ASN A 10 -11.59 17.05 -7.44
CA ASN A 10 -10.17 16.98 -7.16
C ASN A 10 -9.52 15.90 -8.05
N ASN A 11 -8.79 16.34 -9.07
CA ASN A 11 -8.11 15.47 -10.04
C ASN A 11 -6.61 15.33 -9.75
N SER A 12 -6.14 15.66 -8.55
CA SER A 12 -4.71 15.56 -8.17
C SER A 12 -4.19 14.12 -8.18
N TYR A 13 -5.07 13.13 -8.15
CA TYR A 13 -4.69 11.73 -8.26
C TYR A 13 -4.32 11.39 -9.70
N GLN A 14 -3.17 10.74 -9.90
CA GLN A 14 -2.64 10.39 -11.23
C GLN A 14 -3.67 9.71 -12.14
N ASP A 15 -4.44 8.76 -11.61
CA ASP A 15 -5.46 8.03 -12.38
C ASP A 15 -6.71 8.87 -12.75
N LEU A 16 -6.78 10.12 -12.29
CA LEU A 16 -7.90 11.04 -12.51
C LEU A 16 -7.49 12.27 -13.32
N GLN A 17 -6.21 12.50 -13.57
CA GLN A 17 -5.69 13.73 -14.20
C GLN A 17 -6.27 13.99 -15.58
N ASP A 18 -6.46 12.92 -16.38
CA ASP A 18 -6.95 13.01 -17.75
C ASP A 18 -8.48 13.10 -17.86
N TYR A 19 -9.18 13.12 -16.72
CA TYR A 19 -10.63 13.10 -16.69
C TYR A 19 -11.23 14.44 -16.27
N ARG A 20 -12.37 14.78 -16.89
CA ARG A 20 -13.21 15.92 -16.49
C ARG A 20 -14.52 15.37 -15.93
N PHE A 21 -14.90 15.82 -14.73
CA PHE A 21 -16.11 15.39 -14.06
C PHE A 21 -17.04 16.56 -13.86
N LYS A 22 -18.26 16.46 -14.39
CA LYS A 22 -19.33 17.45 -14.19
C LYS A 22 -20.13 17.20 -12.91
N LYS A 23 -20.21 15.94 -12.47
CA LYS A 23 -20.99 15.51 -11.31
C LYS A 23 -20.17 14.65 -10.37
N ALA A 24 -20.44 14.76 -9.07
CA ALA A 24 -19.80 13.90 -8.04
C ALA A 24 -20.04 12.41 -8.28
N SER A 25 -21.20 12.04 -8.83
CA SER A 25 -21.51 10.64 -9.17
C SER A 25 -20.62 10.06 -10.26
N GLU A 26 -20.18 10.86 -11.23
CA GLU A 26 -19.25 10.44 -12.29
C GLU A 26 -17.86 10.17 -11.69
N LEU A 27 -17.36 11.11 -10.87
CA LEU A 27 -16.10 10.95 -10.16
C LEU A 27 -16.13 9.70 -9.26
N ARG A 28 -17.20 9.51 -8.49
CA ARG A 28 -17.39 8.32 -7.64
C ARG A 28 -17.35 7.03 -8.45
N LYS A 29 -18.08 6.95 -9.57
CA LYS A 29 -18.08 5.77 -10.44
C LYS A 29 -16.66 5.47 -10.96
N ARG A 30 -15.92 6.50 -11.36
CA ARG A 30 -14.53 6.34 -11.83
C ARG A 30 -13.60 5.83 -10.72
N ILE A 31 -13.66 6.43 -9.54
CA ILE A 31 -12.87 6.00 -8.37
C ILE A 31 -13.17 4.53 -8.03
N LEU A 32 -14.44 4.14 -7.98
CA LEU A 32 -14.81 2.75 -7.69
C LEU A 32 -14.25 1.78 -8.74
N ARG A 33 -14.30 2.15 -10.02
CA ARG A 33 -13.72 1.33 -11.10
C ARG A 33 -12.22 1.15 -10.93
N ILE A 34 -11.48 2.24 -10.67
CA ILE A 34 -10.03 2.19 -10.42
C ILE A 34 -9.72 1.32 -9.21
N ARG A 35 -10.45 1.50 -8.11
CA ARG A 35 -10.26 0.69 -6.89
C ARG A 35 -10.48 -0.80 -7.14
N ASN A 36 -11.54 -1.17 -7.85
CA ASN A 36 -11.85 -2.56 -8.18
C ASN A 36 -10.78 -3.21 -9.07
N GLN A 37 -10.14 -2.43 -9.94
CA GLN A 37 -9.02 -2.91 -10.74
C GLN A 37 -7.74 -3.12 -9.90
N LYS A 38 -7.44 -2.17 -9.01
CA LYS A 38 -6.19 -2.14 -8.23
C LYS A 38 -6.23 -2.96 -6.94
N LEU A 39 -7.41 -3.17 -6.36
CA LEU A 39 -7.55 -3.83 -5.06
C LEU A 39 -8.26 -5.18 -5.21
N GLU A 40 -8.01 -6.05 -4.27
CA GLU A 40 -8.73 -7.30 -4.14
C GLU A 40 -10.13 -7.04 -3.54
N ASN A 41 -11.12 -7.82 -4.00
CA ASN A 41 -12.44 -7.80 -3.38
C ASN A 41 -12.39 -8.55 -2.05
N TYR A 42 -12.58 -7.85 -0.94
CA TYR A 42 -12.49 -8.41 0.41
C TYR A 42 -13.57 -9.47 0.71
N LEU A 43 -14.69 -9.45 -0.01
CA LEU A 43 -15.75 -10.45 0.14
C LEU A 43 -15.34 -11.83 -0.39
N THR A 44 -14.55 -11.87 -1.46
CA THR A 44 -14.07 -13.12 -2.08
C THR A 44 -12.63 -13.46 -1.69
N LYS A 45 -11.85 -12.47 -1.30
CA LYS A 45 -10.46 -12.61 -0.87
C LYS A 45 -10.26 -11.84 0.43
N PRO A 46 -10.50 -12.49 1.58
CA PRO A 46 -10.46 -11.85 2.90
C PRO A 46 -9.16 -11.08 3.11
N ASN A 47 -9.27 -9.80 3.36
CA ASN A 47 -8.17 -8.89 3.62
C ASN A 47 -8.67 -7.64 4.36
N VAL A 48 -7.76 -6.89 4.95
CA VAL A 48 -8.04 -5.65 5.70
C VAL A 48 -7.58 -4.38 4.97
N GLY A 49 -7.30 -4.50 3.66
CA GLY A 49 -6.71 -3.41 2.88
C GLY A 49 -5.21 -3.32 3.06
N SER A 50 -4.65 -2.10 3.11
CA SER A 50 -3.22 -1.90 3.36
C SER A 50 -2.83 -2.43 4.73
N PHE A 51 -1.89 -3.39 4.75
CA PHE A 51 -1.46 -4.06 5.98
C PHE A 51 -0.28 -3.34 6.66
N PHE A 52 0.51 -2.60 5.90
CA PHE A 52 1.68 -1.89 6.42
C PHE A 52 1.59 -0.40 6.14
N LYS A 53 2.00 0.41 7.12
CA LYS A 53 2.23 1.84 6.97
C LYS A 53 3.44 2.10 6.09
N ASN A 54 3.43 3.22 5.37
CA ASN A 54 4.62 3.70 4.70
C ASN A 54 5.63 4.17 5.75
N PRO A 55 6.84 3.59 5.83
CA PRO A 55 7.82 3.93 6.85
C PRO A 55 8.36 5.35 6.66
N LEU A 56 8.68 5.99 7.79
CA LEU A 56 9.34 7.30 7.83
C LEU A 56 10.82 7.10 8.12
N ILE A 57 11.68 7.67 7.29
CA ILE A 57 13.14 7.62 7.43
C ILE A 57 13.74 9.02 7.48
N LYS A 58 14.98 9.16 7.98
CA LYS A 58 15.73 10.41 7.97
C LYS A 58 16.28 10.70 6.57
N LYS A 59 16.48 11.97 6.24
CA LYS A 59 17.07 12.38 4.94
C LYS A 59 18.44 11.76 4.64
N LYS A 60 19.26 11.52 5.68
CA LYS A 60 20.56 10.87 5.52
C LYS A 60 20.43 9.42 5.01
N ASP A 61 19.41 8.70 5.48
CA ASP A 61 19.20 7.31 5.12
C ASP A 61 18.63 7.20 3.69
N LEU A 62 17.88 8.21 3.22
CA LEU A 62 17.40 8.31 1.84
C LEU A 62 18.58 8.32 0.85
N LYS A 63 19.65 9.09 1.13
CA LYS A 63 20.80 9.17 0.22
C LYS A 63 21.43 7.81 -0.02
N LYS A 64 21.57 7.02 1.06
CA LYS A 64 22.08 5.64 0.97
C LYS A 64 21.15 4.75 0.14
N LEU A 65 19.84 4.81 0.36
CA LEU A 65 18.89 4.03 -0.42
C LEU A 65 18.88 4.40 -1.90
N LEU A 66 18.99 5.68 -2.25
CA LEU A 66 19.04 6.14 -3.63
C LEU A 66 20.33 5.75 -4.37
N SER A 67 21.44 5.53 -3.67
CA SER A 67 22.65 4.99 -4.30
C SER A 67 22.54 3.51 -4.68
N GLU A 68 21.68 2.76 -3.99
CA GLU A 68 21.43 1.33 -4.25
C GLU A 68 20.21 1.10 -5.16
N GLU A 69 19.20 1.98 -5.09
CA GLU A 69 17.88 1.83 -5.74
C GLU A 69 17.45 3.15 -6.40
N VAL A 70 17.77 3.32 -7.67
CA VAL A 70 17.56 4.58 -8.43
C VAL A 70 16.08 4.95 -8.60
N ASP A 71 15.17 3.96 -8.63
CA ASP A 71 13.73 4.15 -8.82
C ASP A 71 12.91 4.11 -7.51
N LEU A 72 13.55 4.32 -6.36
CA LEU A 72 12.90 4.37 -5.05
C LEU A 72 11.72 5.35 -5.04
N LYS A 73 10.56 4.87 -4.65
CA LYS A 73 9.34 5.69 -4.50
C LYS A 73 9.24 6.26 -3.10
N PHE A 74 9.33 7.58 -3.00
CA PHE A 74 9.24 8.29 -1.73
C PHE A 74 8.53 9.63 -1.86
N TYR A 75 8.14 10.20 -0.72
CA TYR A 75 7.47 11.51 -0.60
C TYR A 75 8.08 12.29 0.55
N LYS A 76 8.18 13.62 0.43
CA LYS A 76 8.54 14.49 1.54
C LYS A 76 7.41 14.49 2.58
N HIS A 77 7.76 14.41 3.85
CA HIS A 77 6.83 14.44 4.96
C HIS A 77 7.48 15.19 6.13
N ASP A 78 7.26 16.48 6.19
CA ASP A 78 7.91 17.40 7.14
C ASP A 78 9.44 17.27 7.12
N ALA A 79 10.05 17.00 8.27
CA ALA A 79 11.50 16.79 8.41
C ALA A 79 11.96 15.39 7.96
N LEU A 80 11.02 14.46 7.71
CA LEU A 80 11.27 13.07 7.36
C LEU A 80 10.94 12.78 5.90
N ILE A 81 11.24 11.57 5.49
CA ILE A 81 10.91 11.02 4.17
C ILE A 81 10.01 9.81 4.36
N LYS A 82 8.85 9.82 3.72
CA LYS A 82 7.93 8.69 3.67
C LYS A 82 8.27 7.81 2.48
N VAL A 83 8.76 6.59 2.74
CA VAL A 83 9.10 5.61 1.69
C VAL A 83 7.91 4.71 1.40
N SER A 84 7.70 4.36 0.13
CA SER A 84 6.62 3.45 -0.25
C SER A 84 6.88 2.03 0.26
N ALA A 85 6.07 1.57 1.22
CA ALA A 85 6.14 0.19 1.70
C ALA A 85 5.78 -0.82 0.61
N ALA A 86 4.85 -0.49 -0.30
CA ALA A 86 4.53 -1.33 -1.45
C ALA A 86 5.75 -1.55 -2.35
N TRP A 87 6.50 -0.48 -2.63
CA TRP A 87 7.72 -0.54 -3.41
C TRP A 87 8.79 -1.42 -2.74
N LEU A 88 9.02 -1.25 -1.42
CA LEU A 88 9.97 -2.07 -0.66
C LEU A 88 9.63 -3.57 -0.73
N ILE A 89 8.35 -3.91 -0.60
CA ILE A 89 7.85 -5.29 -0.68
C ILE A 89 8.05 -5.86 -2.09
N GLU A 90 7.77 -5.08 -3.13
CA GLU A 90 7.97 -5.49 -4.54
C GLU A 90 9.46 -5.72 -4.85
N ARG A 91 10.34 -4.85 -4.40
CA ARG A 91 11.80 -4.99 -4.57
C ARG A 91 12.41 -6.16 -3.78
N CYS A 92 11.70 -6.66 -2.79
CA CYS A 92 12.04 -7.90 -2.10
C CYS A 92 11.48 -9.15 -2.80
N ASN A 93 10.87 -9.04 -3.98
CA ASN A 93 10.21 -10.13 -4.73
C ASN A 93 9.12 -10.83 -3.91
N LEU A 94 8.44 -10.07 -3.02
CA LEU A 94 7.41 -10.63 -2.14
C LEU A 94 5.99 -10.49 -2.70
N LYS A 95 5.79 -9.75 -3.79
CA LYS A 95 4.47 -9.62 -4.44
C LYS A 95 4.00 -10.98 -4.94
N GLY A 96 2.81 -11.40 -4.50
CA GLY A 96 2.24 -12.70 -4.85
C GLY A 96 2.80 -13.89 -4.09
N ILE A 97 3.81 -13.71 -3.20
CA ILE A 97 4.32 -14.82 -2.37
C ILE A 97 3.20 -15.38 -1.51
N GLN A 98 3.15 -16.70 -1.40
CA GLN A 98 2.22 -17.43 -0.56
C GLN A 98 2.96 -18.17 0.55
N LEU A 99 2.40 -18.12 1.75
CA LEU A 99 2.86 -18.91 2.89
C LEU A 99 1.63 -19.52 3.56
N ASN A 100 1.52 -20.85 3.50
CA ASN A 100 0.31 -21.59 3.86
C ASN A 100 -0.91 -21.06 3.06
N LYS A 101 -1.97 -20.68 3.75
CA LYS A 101 -3.21 -20.11 3.16
C LYS A 101 -3.22 -18.57 3.17
N ALA A 102 -2.10 -17.92 3.48
CA ALA A 102 -1.97 -16.48 3.37
C ALA A 102 -1.03 -16.09 2.23
N ARG A 103 -1.29 -14.98 1.55
CA ARG A 103 -0.45 -14.49 0.45
C ARG A 103 -0.42 -12.97 0.35
N VAL A 104 0.66 -12.42 -0.19
CA VAL A 104 0.71 -11.04 -0.64
C VAL A 104 -0.09 -10.93 -1.95
N SER A 105 -0.99 -9.96 -2.04
CA SER A 105 -1.78 -9.78 -3.26
C SER A 105 -0.89 -9.52 -4.48
N ARG A 106 -1.28 -10.11 -5.62
CA ARG A 106 -0.66 -9.83 -6.91
C ARG A 106 -1.09 -8.48 -7.49
N LYS A 107 -2.19 -7.90 -7.03
CA LYS A 107 -2.65 -6.58 -7.45
C LYS A 107 -1.96 -5.46 -6.69
N HIS A 108 -1.81 -5.61 -5.36
CA HIS A 108 -1.27 -4.55 -4.50
C HIS A 108 -0.44 -5.14 -3.35
N SER A 109 0.84 -4.85 -3.33
CA SER A 109 1.81 -5.47 -2.40
C SER A 109 1.59 -5.16 -0.92
N LEU A 110 0.81 -4.10 -0.58
CA LEU A 110 0.41 -3.84 0.80
C LEU A 110 -0.75 -4.71 1.28
N VAL A 111 -1.46 -5.40 0.38
CA VAL A 111 -2.62 -6.21 0.75
C VAL A 111 -2.19 -7.64 1.03
N LEU A 112 -2.41 -8.08 2.26
CA LEU A 112 -2.25 -9.48 2.65
C LEU A 112 -3.63 -10.15 2.66
N ILE A 113 -3.75 -11.27 1.95
CA ILE A 113 -4.97 -12.08 1.83
C ILE A 113 -4.83 -13.27 2.75
N ASN A 114 -5.89 -13.57 3.53
CA ASN A 114 -5.93 -14.71 4.44
C ASN A 114 -7.10 -15.63 4.05
N GLU A 115 -6.80 -16.74 3.37
CA GLU A 115 -7.83 -17.63 2.78
C GLU A 115 -8.39 -18.67 3.77
N ASP A 116 -7.64 -19.01 4.83
CA ASP A 116 -8.06 -20.02 5.82
C ASP A 116 -8.69 -19.44 7.09
N LYS A 117 -8.83 -18.11 7.14
CA LYS A 117 -9.33 -17.40 8.32
C LYS A 117 -8.51 -17.64 9.60
N SER A 118 -7.40 -18.39 9.52
CA SER A 118 -6.52 -18.62 10.66
C SER A 118 -5.59 -17.42 10.87
N PRO A 119 -5.47 -16.87 12.09
CA PRO A 119 -4.52 -15.81 12.37
C PRO A 119 -3.06 -16.26 12.18
N ASN A 120 -2.76 -17.54 12.36
CA ASN A 120 -1.39 -18.05 12.26
C ASN A 120 -0.78 -17.90 10.85
N SER A 121 -1.55 -18.12 9.79
CA SER A 121 -1.06 -18.00 8.41
C SER A 121 -0.71 -16.56 8.09
N ILE A 122 -1.57 -15.60 8.44
CA ILE A 122 -1.34 -14.18 8.18
C ILE A 122 -0.22 -13.61 9.03
N LEU A 123 -0.09 -14.04 10.29
CA LEU A 123 0.99 -13.61 11.18
C LEU A 123 2.36 -14.11 10.70
N LYS A 124 2.46 -15.35 10.24
CA LYS A 124 3.69 -15.89 9.64
C LYS A 124 4.08 -15.13 8.37
N LEU A 125 3.10 -14.86 7.48
CA LEU A 125 3.34 -14.09 6.26
C LEU A 125 3.78 -12.66 6.57
N LYS A 126 3.09 -11.98 7.49
CA LYS A 126 3.46 -10.65 7.99
C LYS A 126 4.91 -10.62 8.46
N ASN A 127 5.30 -11.56 9.33
CA ASN A 127 6.66 -11.64 9.87
C ASN A 127 7.68 -11.89 8.76
N LYS A 128 7.38 -12.75 7.79
CA LYS A 128 8.24 -13.00 6.63
C LYS A 128 8.47 -11.70 5.85
N VAL A 129 7.41 -10.93 5.57
CA VAL A 129 7.52 -9.64 4.86
C VAL A 129 8.39 -8.66 5.65
N LYS A 130 8.09 -8.45 6.94
CA LYS A 130 8.86 -7.54 7.82
C LYS A 130 10.34 -7.90 7.87
N THR A 131 10.65 -9.17 8.11
CA THR A 131 12.03 -9.66 8.22
C THR A 131 12.79 -9.49 6.90
N THR A 132 12.16 -9.80 5.76
CA THR A 132 12.81 -9.70 4.46
C THR A 132 13.12 -8.25 4.10
N VAL A 133 12.17 -7.34 4.29
CA VAL A 133 12.37 -5.90 4.05
C VAL A 133 13.44 -5.33 5.00
N SER A 134 13.37 -5.70 6.30
CA SER A 134 14.35 -5.23 7.29
C SER A 134 15.77 -5.71 6.98
N LYS A 135 15.93 -6.97 6.55
CA LYS A 135 17.24 -7.53 6.18
C LYS A 135 17.83 -6.81 4.94
N LYS A 136 17.00 -6.51 3.94
CA LYS A 136 17.49 -5.89 2.70
C LYS A 136 17.76 -4.40 2.85
N TYR A 137 16.86 -3.66 3.52
CA TYR A 137 16.88 -2.19 3.53
C TYR A 137 17.19 -1.58 4.89
N ASN A 138 17.31 -2.39 5.94
CA ASN A 138 17.39 -1.91 7.34
C ASN A 138 16.19 -1.00 7.72
N ILE A 139 15.02 -1.24 7.11
CA ILE A 139 13.77 -0.52 7.38
C ILE A 139 12.77 -1.46 8.04
N ARG A 140 12.20 -1.04 9.16
CA ARG A 140 11.13 -1.79 9.86
C ARG A 140 9.77 -1.34 9.34
N LEU A 141 8.96 -2.29 8.87
CA LEU A 141 7.56 -2.04 8.54
C LEU A 141 6.70 -2.15 9.80
N GLU A 142 5.76 -1.23 9.93
CA GLU A 142 4.74 -1.23 10.98
C GLU A 142 3.38 -1.62 10.39
N GLU A 143 2.61 -2.39 11.17
CA GLU A 143 1.26 -2.76 10.84
C GLU A 143 0.33 -1.54 10.92
N GLU A 144 -0.59 -1.41 9.97
CA GLU A 144 -1.67 -0.41 10.01
C GLU A 144 -2.89 -0.91 10.80
N PRO A 145 -3.33 -2.19 10.63
CA PRO A 145 -4.42 -2.74 11.44
C PRO A 145 -3.95 -3.06 12.86
N THR A 146 -4.87 -2.91 13.81
CA THR A 146 -4.68 -3.43 15.18
C THR A 146 -4.80 -4.94 15.16
N ILE A 147 -3.80 -5.62 15.74
CA ILE A 147 -3.81 -7.07 15.93
C ILE A 147 -4.22 -7.33 17.36
N ILE A 148 -5.35 -7.99 17.55
CA ILE A 148 -5.93 -8.34 18.84
C ILE A 148 -5.60 -9.79 19.15
#